data_bf8f6b0bc5a1aab13e9a4479b010ab1d
#
_entry.id   bf8f6b0bc5a1aab13e9a4479b010ab1d
#
_cell.length_a   1.000
_cell.length_b   1.000
_cell.length_c   1.000
_cell.angle_alpha   90.00
_cell.angle_beta   90.00
_cell.angle_gamma   90.00
#
_symmetry.space_group_name_H-M   'P 1'
#
loop_
_entity.id
_entity.type
_entity.pdbx_description
1 polymer ?
#
loop_
_entity_poly.entity_id
_entity_poly.type
_entity_poly.pdbx_seq_one_letter_code
_entity_poly.pdbx_strand_id
1 'polypeptide(L)'
;MYQISNHGRIKSLSRFINSSKQYSSIGYYSKQKIIKQSVSKTGYYICTLCKNGKGRTFKVHRLIAEAFIDNPNNYPIINHKDGNKLNNAIDNMEWCDYSHNNKEAYKQGLKESNLKWIVELNKRKRKKVNQYDLNNNFIKQYKSIHEAENETRTHHINIIKVCKGERITAGGYKWKYAEEAENVKS
;
A
#
# COMPACT_ATOMS: atom_id res chain seq x y z
N MET A 1 3.71 20.35 28.28
CA MET A 1 3.13 21.10 27.14
C MET A 1 4.18 21.30 26.07
N TYR A 2 3.81 21.24 24.78
CA TYR A 2 4.69 21.40 23.62
C TYR A 2 4.14 22.44 22.69
N GLN A 3 5.02 23.14 21.99
CA GLN A 3 4.69 24.04 20.88
C GLN A 3 5.27 23.50 19.59
N ILE A 4 4.56 23.71 18.48
CA ILE A 4 4.98 23.32 17.13
C ILE A 4 5.05 24.60 16.30
N SER A 5 6.13 24.76 15.53
CA SER A 5 6.23 25.85 14.56
C SER A 5 5.81 25.40 13.17
N ASN A 6 5.42 26.33 12.34
CA ASN A 6 5.14 26.11 10.90
C ASN A 6 6.35 25.62 10.10
N HIS A 7 7.57 25.73 10.64
CA HIS A 7 8.80 25.19 10.06
C HIS A 7 9.17 23.80 10.62
N GLY A 8 8.24 23.11 11.31
CA GLY A 8 8.47 21.74 11.81
C GLY A 8 9.31 21.65 13.07
N ARG A 9 9.68 22.75 13.71
CA ARG A 9 10.39 22.68 14.99
C ARG A 9 9.40 22.44 16.12
N ILE A 10 9.76 21.54 17.04
CA ILE A 10 8.95 21.18 18.20
C ILE A 10 9.72 21.59 19.45
N LYS A 11 9.07 22.37 20.31
CA LYS A 11 9.66 22.91 21.54
C LYS A 11 8.90 22.36 22.76
N SER A 12 9.63 21.81 23.71
CA SER A 12 9.10 21.54 25.04
C SER A 12 9.10 22.81 25.85
N LEU A 13 7.97 23.16 26.44
CA LEU A 13 7.87 24.29 27.32
C LEU A 13 8.36 23.93 28.72
N SER A 14 8.81 24.97 29.47
CA SER A 14 9.10 24.85 30.90
C SER A 14 7.84 24.38 31.62
N ARG A 15 8.01 23.44 32.53
CA ARG A 15 6.94 22.93 33.40
C ARG A 15 7.50 22.44 34.70
N PHE A 16 6.68 22.48 35.72
CA PHE A 16 6.99 21.88 37.00
C PHE A 16 6.90 20.39 36.92
N ILE A 17 7.94 19.67 37.41
CA ILE A 17 8.01 18.22 37.49
C ILE A 17 8.12 17.86 38.95
N ASN A 18 7.12 17.12 39.44
CA ASN A 18 7.20 16.52 40.76
C ASN A 18 8.26 15.43 40.77
N SER A 19 9.21 15.52 41.67
CA SER A 19 10.17 14.45 41.89
C SER A 19 9.48 13.32 42.66
N SER A 20 9.36 12.16 42.04
CA SER A 20 8.84 10.94 42.69
C SER A 20 9.95 10.13 43.42
N LYS A 21 11.13 10.73 43.60
CA LYS A 21 12.21 10.04 44.32
C LYS A 21 11.92 10.05 45.82
N GLN A 22 11.99 8.92 46.42
CA GLN A 22 11.67 8.57 47.80
C GLN A 22 12.37 9.45 48.86
N TYR A 23 13.33 10.29 48.47
CA TYR A 23 14.14 11.12 49.38
C TYR A 23 14.08 12.64 49.03
N SER A 24 13.26 13.08 48.11
CA SER A 24 13.15 14.50 47.80
C SER A 24 11.72 14.82 47.35
N SER A 25 10.97 15.52 48.22
CA SER A 25 9.66 16.07 47.93
C SER A 25 9.70 17.35 47.12
N ILE A 26 10.89 17.76 46.67
CA ILE A 26 11.09 19.04 45.96
C ILE A 26 11.03 18.79 44.47
N GLY A 27 9.95 19.26 43.84
CA GLY A 27 9.86 19.27 42.38
C GLY A 27 10.78 20.36 41.78
N TYR A 28 11.00 20.32 40.48
CA TYR A 28 11.81 21.29 39.77
C TYR A 28 11.14 21.73 38.46
N TYR A 29 11.48 22.93 38.00
CA TYR A 29 11.08 23.39 36.68
C TYR A 29 12.00 22.87 35.59
N SER A 30 11.46 22.12 34.63
CA SER A 30 12.22 21.74 33.45
C SER A 30 12.52 22.98 32.60
N LYS A 31 13.72 23.07 32.04
CA LYS A 31 14.04 24.10 31.07
C LYS A 31 13.33 23.83 29.74
N GLN A 32 12.89 24.89 29.06
CA GLN A 32 12.41 24.76 27.68
C GLN A 32 13.52 24.27 26.74
N LYS A 33 13.21 23.42 25.81
CA LYS A 33 14.18 22.88 24.83
C LYS A 33 13.53 22.52 23.50
N ILE A 34 14.30 22.64 22.41
CA ILE A 34 13.91 22.06 21.12
C ILE A 34 14.04 20.54 21.20
N ILE A 35 13.01 19.84 20.76
CA ILE A 35 12.97 18.38 20.71
C ILE A 35 13.77 17.88 19.51
N LYS A 36 14.71 16.99 19.76
CA LYS A 36 15.49 16.34 18.70
C LYS A 36 14.58 15.47 17.85
N GLN A 37 14.74 15.59 16.55
CA GLN A 37 14.05 14.77 15.56
C GLN A 37 15.04 13.77 14.96
N SER A 38 14.53 12.62 14.51
CA SER A 38 15.29 11.60 13.79
C SER A 38 14.49 11.11 12.59
N VAL A 39 15.15 10.50 11.62
CA VAL A 39 14.48 9.92 10.46
C VAL A 39 14.14 8.47 10.76
N SER A 40 12.87 8.09 10.57
CA SER A 40 12.39 6.71 10.74
C SER A 40 12.81 5.83 9.56
N LYS A 41 12.72 4.49 9.72
CA LYS A 41 12.95 3.52 8.64
C LYS A 41 12.04 3.75 7.41
N THR A 42 10.91 4.42 7.59
CA THR A 42 9.95 4.76 6.50
C THR A 42 10.24 6.12 5.85
N GLY A 43 11.33 6.79 6.24
CA GLY A 43 11.80 8.04 5.65
C GLY A 43 11.13 9.31 6.18
N TYR A 44 10.39 9.26 7.28
CA TYR A 44 9.74 10.44 7.88
C TYR A 44 10.50 10.93 9.10
N TYR A 45 10.48 12.24 9.34
CA TYR A 45 10.91 12.78 10.64
C TYR A 45 9.95 12.33 11.74
N ILE A 46 10.54 11.87 12.84
CA ILE A 46 9.86 11.45 14.06
C ILE A 46 10.46 12.17 15.28
N CYS A 47 9.65 12.35 16.30
CA CYS A 47 10.08 12.83 17.60
C CYS A 47 9.36 12.10 18.73
N THR A 48 9.97 12.04 19.91
CA THR A 48 9.35 11.46 21.11
C THR A 48 8.88 12.58 22.02
N LEU A 49 7.59 12.59 22.32
CA LEU A 49 6.95 13.51 23.26
C LEU A 49 6.52 12.74 24.52
N CYS A 50 6.76 13.33 25.68
CA CYS A 50 6.44 12.71 26.96
C CYS A 50 5.24 13.40 27.63
N LYS A 51 4.26 12.59 28.05
CA LYS A 51 3.14 13.04 28.89
C LYS A 51 3.00 12.07 30.06
N ASN A 52 2.93 12.60 31.31
CA ASN A 52 2.77 11.80 32.53
C ASN A 52 3.83 10.68 32.65
N GLY A 53 5.08 11.00 32.40
CA GLY A 53 6.20 10.05 32.48
C GLY A 53 6.29 9.04 31.31
N LYS A 54 5.29 8.97 30.42
CA LYS A 54 5.26 8.05 29.28
C LYS A 54 5.64 8.77 28.00
N GLY A 55 6.67 8.26 27.30
CA GLY A 55 7.10 8.73 26.00
C GLY A 55 6.31 8.06 24.87
N ARG A 56 5.88 8.85 23.88
CA ARG A 56 5.28 8.36 22.63
C ARG A 56 5.99 8.98 21.44
N THR A 57 6.21 8.18 20.40
CA THR A 57 6.81 8.64 19.15
C THR A 57 5.72 9.08 18.18
N PHE A 58 5.94 10.25 17.60
CA PHE A 58 5.03 10.87 16.64
C PHE A 58 5.77 11.20 15.34
N LYS A 59 5.07 11.12 14.22
CA LYS A 59 5.55 11.61 12.94
C LYS A 59 5.40 13.14 12.92
N VAL A 60 6.48 13.85 12.60
CA VAL A 60 6.52 15.33 12.68
C VAL A 60 5.53 15.97 11.72
N HIS A 61 5.46 15.50 10.46
CA HIS A 61 4.50 16.03 9.48
C HIS A 61 3.05 15.93 9.96
N ARG A 62 2.69 14.85 10.69
CA ARG A 62 1.34 14.70 11.23
C ARG A 62 1.03 15.74 12.30
N LEU A 63 1.97 16.00 13.20
CA LEU A 63 1.82 17.03 14.22
C LEU A 63 1.66 18.43 13.62
N ILE A 64 2.39 18.71 12.53
CA ILE A 64 2.30 20.00 11.82
C ILE A 64 0.95 20.10 11.10
N ALA A 65 0.56 19.08 10.36
CA ALA A 65 -0.70 19.09 9.62
C ALA A 65 -1.91 19.23 10.56
N GLU A 66 -1.91 18.52 11.69
CA GLU A 66 -2.96 18.62 12.72
C GLU A 66 -3.02 20.01 13.38
N ALA A 67 -1.90 20.75 13.41
CA ALA A 67 -1.83 22.08 14.04
C ALA A 67 -2.13 23.24 13.08
N PHE A 68 -1.89 23.08 11.77
CA PHE A 68 -1.83 24.21 10.84
C PHE A 68 -2.59 24.00 9.52
N ILE A 69 -3.06 22.80 9.21
CA ILE A 69 -3.75 22.52 7.95
C ILE A 69 -5.15 22.02 8.27
N ASP A 70 -6.16 22.75 7.83
CA ASP A 70 -7.55 22.36 8.00
C ASP A 70 -7.87 21.04 7.32
N ASN A 71 -8.67 20.21 8.00
CA ASN A 71 -9.11 18.91 7.49
C ASN A 71 -10.64 18.73 7.63
N PRO A 72 -11.44 19.52 6.92
CA PRO A 72 -12.90 19.48 7.07
C PRO A 72 -13.51 18.15 6.65
N ASN A 73 -12.84 17.44 5.74
CA ASN A 73 -13.29 16.13 5.22
C ASN A 73 -12.77 14.94 6.04
N ASN A 74 -12.04 15.17 7.14
CA ASN A 74 -11.42 14.12 7.96
C ASN A 74 -10.59 13.12 7.16
N TYR A 75 -9.83 13.59 6.18
CA TYR A 75 -8.94 12.74 5.39
C TYR A 75 -7.85 12.09 6.27
N PRO A 76 -7.56 10.80 6.06
CA PRO A 76 -6.64 10.06 6.93
C PRO A 76 -5.17 10.23 6.60
N ILE A 77 -4.84 10.73 5.40
CA ILE A 77 -3.48 10.75 4.85
C ILE A 77 -2.99 12.18 4.69
N ILE A 78 -1.69 12.37 4.88
CA ILE A 78 -0.98 13.59 4.52
C ILE A 78 -0.08 13.26 3.33
N ASN A 79 -0.30 13.94 2.21
CA ASN A 79 0.54 13.90 1.03
C ASN A 79 1.60 15.01 1.09
N HIS A 80 2.83 14.69 0.64
CA HIS A 80 3.88 15.66 0.36
C HIS A 80 3.86 15.96 -1.13
N LYS A 81 3.48 17.17 -1.51
CA LYS A 81 3.25 17.55 -2.92
C LYS A 81 4.49 17.39 -3.79
N ASP A 82 5.69 17.52 -3.23
CA ASP A 82 6.97 17.30 -3.91
C ASP A 82 7.49 15.85 -3.81
N GLY A 83 6.75 14.95 -3.14
CA GLY A 83 7.15 13.57 -2.87
C GLY A 83 8.26 13.41 -1.83
N ASN A 84 8.83 14.50 -1.33
CA ASN A 84 9.88 14.46 -0.33
C ASN A 84 9.30 14.40 1.10
N LYS A 85 9.35 13.24 1.72
CA LYS A 85 8.83 12.98 3.07
C LYS A 85 9.52 13.77 4.17
N LEU A 86 10.64 14.40 3.89
CA LEU A 86 11.39 15.24 4.83
C LEU A 86 11.04 16.72 4.72
N ASN A 87 10.40 17.14 3.64
CA ASN A 87 9.97 18.52 3.44
C ASN A 87 8.60 18.76 4.10
N ASN A 88 8.61 19.10 5.38
CA ASN A 88 7.40 19.32 6.17
C ASN A 88 6.93 20.80 6.17
N ALA A 89 7.25 21.55 5.12
CA ALA A 89 6.67 22.89 4.93
C ALA A 89 5.15 22.78 4.75
N ILE A 90 4.40 23.70 5.35
CA ILE A 90 2.92 23.66 5.33
C ILE A 90 2.41 23.70 3.90
N ASP A 91 2.98 24.55 3.04
CA ASP A 91 2.58 24.69 1.63
C ASP A 91 2.84 23.42 0.80
N ASN A 92 3.76 22.58 1.27
CA ASN A 92 4.09 21.29 0.65
C ASN A 92 3.21 20.13 1.12
N MET A 93 2.40 20.31 2.14
CA MET A 93 1.56 19.25 2.71
C MET A 93 0.08 19.51 2.46
N GLU A 94 -0.67 18.42 2.30
CA GLU A 94 -2.11 18.46 2.20
C GLU A 94 -2.75 17.22 2.80
N TRP A 95 -3.95 17.35 3.36
CA TRP A 95 -4.76 16.21 3.73
C TRP A 95 -5.43 15.62 2.48
N CYS A 96 -5.40 14.30 2.34
CA CYS A 96 -6.00 13.62 1.20
C CYS A 96 -6.52 12.22 1.54
N ASP A 97 -7.29 11.66 0.62
CA ASP A 97 -7.68 10.25 0.65
C ASP A 97 -6.61 9.34 0.03
N TYR A 98 -6.85 8.02 0.10
CA TYR A 98 -5.94 7.02 -0.48
C TYR A 98 -5.85 7.09 -2.01
N SER A 99 -6.95 7.45 -2.68
CA SER A 99 -7.01 7.53 -4.14
C SER A 99 -6.13 8.68 -4.65
N HIS A 100 -6.31 9.87 -4.07
CA HIS A 100 -5.52 11.06 -4.39
C HIS A 100 -4.01 10.80 -4.14
N ASN A 101 -3.65 10.33 -2.95
CA ASN A 101 -2.26 10.04 -2.60
C ASN A 101 -1.60 9.04 -3.56
N ASN A 102 -2.33 8.02 -4.00
CA ASN A 102 -1.82 7.07 -4.99
C ASN A 102 -1.64 7.71 -6.36
N LYS A 103 -2.60 8.50 -6.85
CA LYS A 103 -2.51 9.20 -8.13
C LYS A 103 -1.28 10.12 -8.17
N GLU A 104 -1.07 10.92 -7.13
CA GLU A 104 0.09 11.80 -7.03
C GLU A 104 1.42 11.02 -6.99
N ALA A 105 1.48 9.91 -6.24
CA ALA A 105 2.66 9.06 -6.21
C ALA A 105 3.01 8.46 -7.60
N TYR A 106 2.01 8.14 -8.43
CA TYR A 106 2.24 7.72 -9.83
C TYR A 106 2.70 8.85 -10.72
N LYS A 107 2.08 10.04 -10.62
CA LYS A 107 2.49 11.23 -11.39
C LYS A 107 3.94 11.62 -11.11
N GLN A 108 4.36 11.51 -9.88
CA GLN A 108 5.72 11.85 -9.43
C GLN A 108 6.74 10.73 -9.71
N GLY A 109 6.33 9.61 -10.30
CA GLY A 109 7.22 8.47 -10.56
C GLY A 109 7.69 7.74 -9.29
N LEU A 110 7.11 8.04 -8.12
CA LEU A 110 7.44 7.39 -6.85
C LEU A 110 6.88 5.97 -6.78
N LYS A 111 5.90 5.68 -7.63
CA LYS A 111 5.36 4.34 -7.86
C LYS A 111 5.39 4.05 -9.35
N GLU A 112 6.10 3.01 -9.72
CA GLU A 112 5.93 2.44 -11.05
C GLU A 112 4.57 1.77 -11.14
N SER A 113 3.84 2.05 -12.23
CA SER A 113 2.65 1.27 -12.52
C SER A 113 3.10 -0.15 -12.90
N ASN A 114 2.94 -1.09 -12.01
CA ASN A 114 3.13 -2.52 -12.29
C ASN A 114 2.17 -3.06 -13.37
N LEU A 115 1.38 -2.17 -14.00
CA LEU A 115 0.39 -2.57 -15.00
C LEU A 115 1.03 -3.33 -16.16
N LYS A 116 2.16 -2.85 -16.68
CA LYS A 116 2.88 -3.55 -17.76
C LYS A 116 3.32 -4.94 -17.32
N TRP A 117 3.89 -5.05 -16.11
CA TRP A 117 4.34 -6.32 -15.56
C TRP A 117 3.16 -7.24 -15.19
N ILE A 118 2.09 -6.69 -14.59
CA ILE A 118 0.87 -7.45 -14.28
C ILE A 118 0.19 -7.93 -15.56
N VAL A 119 0.10 -7.11 -16.60
CA VAL A 119 -0.45 -7.50 -17.91
C VAL A 119 0.40 -8.61 -18.52
N GLU A 120 1.72 -8.49 -18.48
CA GLU A 120 2.62 -9.52 -19.00
C GLU A 120 2.56 -10.81 -18.17
N LEU A 121 2.51 -10.70 -16.83
CA LEU A 121 2.32 -11.85 -15.94
C LEU A 121 0.97 -12.55 -16.19
N ASN A 122 -0.08 -11.78 -16.40
CA ASN A 122 -1.41 -12.30 -16.72
C ASN A 122 -1.46 -12.93 -18.11
N LYS A 123 -0.73 -12.39 -19.10
CA LYS A 123 -0.56 -13.06 -20.41
C LYS A 123 0.12 -14.41 -20.26
N ARG A 124 1.22 -14.49 -19.50
CA ARG A 124 1.96 -15.75 -19.23
C ARG A 124 1.11 -16.78 -18.47
N LYS A 125 0.20 -16.31 -17.59
CA LYS A 125 -0.71 -17.20 -16.84
C LYS A 125 -1.94 -17.63 -17.62
N ARG A 126 -2.23 -17.03 -18.78
CA ARG A 126 -3.34 -17.43 -19.66
C ARG A 126 -3.00 -18.76 -20.34
N LYS A 127 -3.41 -19.85 -19.74
CA LYS A 127 -3.28 -21.17 -20.37
C LYS A 127 -4.29 -21.28 -21.51
N LYS A 128 -3.80 -21.56 -22.70
CA LYS A 128 -4.63 -21.97 -23.83
C LYS A 128 -5.33 -23.28 -23.48
N VAL A 129 -6.54 -23.46 -23.95
CA VAL A 129 -7.32 -24.68 -23.69
C VAL A 129 -7.95 -25.18 -25.00
N ASN A 130 -7.89 -26.48 -25.18
CA ASN A 130 -8.47 -27.19 -26.31
C ASN A 130 -9.79 -27.82 -25.90
N GLN A 131 -10.81 -27.67 -26.73
CA GLN A 131 -12.12 -28.31 -26.62
C GLN A 131 -12.18 -29.52 -27.51
N TYR A 132 -12.75 -30.60 -26.99
CA TYR A 132 -12.97 -31.84 -27.71
C TYR A 132 -14.41 -32.29 -27.50
N ASP A 133 -14.95 -33.05 -28.48
CA ASP A 133 -16.20 -33.75 -28.31
C ASP A 133 -16.05 -34.97 -27.36
N LEU A 134 -17.13 -35.69 -27.11
CA LEU A 134 -17.12 -36.88 -26.24
C LEU A 134 -16.29 -38.02 -26.82
N ASN A 135 -16.08 -38.06 -28.14
CA ASN A 135 -15.31 -39.04 -28.87
C ASN A 135 -13.82 -38.67 -28.95
N ASN A 136 -13.38 -37.59 -28.31
CA ASN A 136 -12.03 -36.99 -28.33
C ASN A 136 -11.65 -36.35 -29.67
N ASN A 137 -12.58 -36.01 -30.55
CA ASN A 137 -12.28 -35.24 -31.74
C ASN A 137 -12.05 -33.79 -31.33
N PHE A 138 -10.98 -33.16 -31.85
CA PHE A 138 -10.67 -31.74 -31.61
C PHE A 138 -11.74 -30.85 -32.25
N ILE A 139 -12.25 -29.88 -31.50
CA ILE A 139 -13.22 -28.90 -31.97
C ILE A 139 -12.55 -27.53 -32.15
N LYS A 140 -11.99 -26.98 -31.10
CA LYS A 140 -11.44 -25.61 -31.12
C LYS A 140 -10.40 -25.39 -30.03
N GLN A 141 -9.43 -24.51 -30.32
CA GLN A 141 -8.50 -24.01 -29.34
C GLN A 141 -8.88 -22.57 -28.94
N TYR A 142 -8.89 -22.30 -27.65
CA TYR A 142 -9.13 -20.98 -27.05
C TYR A 142 -7.83 -20.41 -26.48
N LYS A 143 -7.66 -19.08 -26.60
CA LYS A 143 -6.49 -18.38 -26.06
C LYS A 143 -6.46 -18.34 -24.53
N SER A 144 -7.63 -18.57 -23.90
CA SER A 144 -7.77 -18.63 -22.44
C SER A 144 -9.04 -19.41 -22.05
N ILE A 145 -9.07 -19.90 -20.81
CA ILE A 145 -10.28 -20.54 -20.24
C ILE A 145 -11.47 -19.57 -20.19
N HIS A 146 -11.22 -18.27 -19.99
CA HIS A 146 -12.27 -17.24 -19.99
C HIS A 146 -12.92 -17.05 -21.36
N GLU A 147 -12.12 -17.12 -22.44
CA GLU A 147 -12.63 -17.10 -23.81
C GLU A 147 -13.53 -18.31 -24.08
N ALA A 148 -13.08 -19.49 -23.63
CA ALA A 148 -13.87 -20.71 -23.71
C ALA A 148 -15.19 -20.62 -22.93
N GLU A 149 -15.18 -20.06 -21.72
CA GLU A 149 -16.38 -19.82 -20.91
C GLU A 149 -17.37 -18.90 -21.63
N ASN A 150 -16.89 -17.78 -22.17
CA ASN A 150 -17.72 -16.79 -22.85
C ASN A 150 -18.42 -17.36 -24.10
N GLU A 151 -17.70 -18.16 -24.89
CA GLU A 151 -18.26 -18.75 -26.11
C GLU A 151 -19.15 -19.97 -25.85
N THR A 152 -18.76 -20.83 -24.90
CA THR A 152 -19.48 -22.10 -24.66
C THR A 152 -20.47 -22.03 -23.51
N ARG A 153 -20.50 -20.92 -22.76
CA ARG A 153 -21.26 -20.74 -21.51
C ARG A 153 -20.95 -21.81 -20.44
N THR A 154 -19.81 -22.47 -20.58
CA THR A 154 -19.34 -23.47 -19.62
C THR A 154 -18.50 -22.79 -18.57
N HIS A 155 -18.92 -22.83 -17.30
CA HIS A 155 -18.26 -22.15 -16.21
C HIS A 155 -16.77 -22.53 -16.10
N HIS A 156 -15.87 -21.55 -16.06
CA HIS A 156 -14.41 -21.70 -16.07
C HIS A 156 -13.87 -22.71 -15.05
N ILE A 157 -14.44 -22.74 -13.83
CA ILE A 157 -14.03 -23.70 -12.78
C ILE A 157 -14.24 -25.14 -13.25
N ASN A 158 -15.33 -25.41 -13.97
CA ASN A 158 -15.61 -26.75 -14.49
C ASN A 158 -14.65 -27.15 -15.61
N ILE A 159 -14.30 -26.20 -16.49
CA ILE A 159 -13.26 -26.40 -17.52
C ILE A 159 -11.92 -26.74 -16.86
N ILE A 160 -11.52 -25.97 -15.83
CA ILE A 160 -10.29 -26.23 -15.07
C ILE A 160 -10.27 -27.64 -14.47
N LYS A 161 -11.38 -28.07 -13.85
CA LYS A 161 -11.50 -29.40 -13.25
C LYS A 161 -11.33 -30.49 -14.28
N VAL A 162 -11.88 -30.35 -15.49
CA VAL A 162 -11.68 -31.31 -16.58
C VAL A 162 -10.22 -31.30 -17.02
N CYS A 163 -9.61 -30.15 -17.25
CA CYS A 163 -8.19 -30.05 -17.64
C CYS A 163 -7.23 -30.63 -16.59
N LYS A 164 -7.62 -30.70 -15.33
CA LYS A 164 -6.85 -31.31 -14.24
C LYS A 164 -7.16 -32.79 -14.02
N GLY A 165 -8.14 -33.36 -14.73
CA GLY A 165 -8.60 -34.72 -14.52
C GLY A 165 -9.52 -34.95 -13.33
N GLU A 166 -9.92 -33.85 -12.62
CA GLU A 166 -10.84 -33.92 -11.49
C GLU A 166 -12.31 -34.15 -11.92
N ARG A 167 -12.58 -34.00 -13.22
CA ARG A 167 -13.89 -34.17 -13.84
C ARG A 167 -13.71 -34.67 -15.27
N ILE A 168 -14.64 -35.51 -15.75
CA ILE A 168 -14.56 -36.11 -17.10
C ILE A 168 -14.95 -35.12 -18.18
N THR A 169 -16.04 -34.33 -17.98
CA THR A 169 -16.58 -33.42 -18.98
C THR A 169 -17.12 -32.16 -18.34
N ALA A 170 -17.20 -31.05 -19.10
CA ALA A 170 -17.88 -29.83 -18.71
C ALA A 170 -18.58 -29.19 -19.92
N GLY A 171 -19.88 -28.82 -19.76
CA GLY A 171 -20.70 -28.27 -20.84
C GLY A 171 -20.93 -29.24 -22.00
N GLY A 172 -20.83 -30.56 -21.76
CA GLY A 172 -20.96 -31.57 -22.83
C GLY A 172 -19.66 -31.82 -23.59
N TYR A 173 -18.52 -31.25 -23.16
CA TYR A 173 -17.23 -31.35 -23.85
C TYR A 173 -16.13 -31.85 -22.92
N LYS A 174 -15.07 -32.42 -23.53
CA LYS A 174 -13.79 -32.68 -22.87
C LYS A 174 -12.84 -31.51 -23.11
N TRP A 175 -11.97 -31.26 -22.14
CA TRP A 175 -11.07 -30.10 -22.14
C TRP A 175 -9.66 -30.53 -21.74
N LYS A 176 -8.67 -30.01 -22.45
CA LYS A 176 -7.25 -30.18 -22.11
C LYS A 176 -6.52 -28.87 -22.23
N TYR A 177 -5.51 -28.65 -21.40
CA TYR A 177 -4.59 -27.54 -21.64
C TYR A 177 -3.87 -27.80 -22.97
N ALA A 178 -3.73 -26.74 -23.79
CA ALA A 178 -2.85 -26.84 -24.95
C ALA A 178 -1.42 -26.88 -24.44
N GLU A 179 -0.63 -27.85 -24.87
CA GLU A 179 0.79 -27.91 -24.58
C GLU A 179 1.47 -26.68 -25.17
N GLU A 180 2.32 -26.00 -24.39
CA GLU A 180 3.22 -25.00 -24.94
C GLU A 180 4.22 -25.75 -25.81
N ALA A 181 4.31 -25.42 -27.09
CA ALA A 181 5.36 -25.94 -27.95
C ALA A 181 6.69 -25.61 -27.26
N GLU A 182 7.40 -26.62 -26.79
CA GLU A 182 8.75 -26.45 -26.27
C GLU A 182 9.56 -25.76 -27.36
N ASN A 183 10.05 -24.55 -27.06
CA ASN A 183 11.05 -23.89 -27.88
C ASN A 183 12.29 -24.79 -27.84
N VAL A 184 12.40 -25.68 -28.79
CA VAL A 184 13.64 -26.40 -29.11
C VAL A 184 14.63 -25.30 -29.50
N LYS A 185 15.49 -24.93 -28.56
CA LYS A 185 16.71 -24.17 -28.86
C LYS A 185 17.60 -25.12 -29.66
N SER A 186 17.66 -24.94 -30.97
CA SER A 186 18.76 -25.38 -31.81
C SER A 186 19.96 -24.43 -31.61
#